data_997497461728c1b6b9a855ff735a3e92
#
_entry.id   997497461728c1b6b9a855ff735a3e92
#
_cell.length_a   1.000
_cell.length_b   1.000
_cell.length_c   1.000
_cell.angle_alpha   90.00
_cell.angle_beta   90.00
_cell.angle_gamma   90.00
#
_symmetry.space_group_name_H-M   'P 1'
#
loop_
_entity.id
_entity.type
_entity.pdbx_description
1 polymer ?
#
loop_
_entity_poly.entity_id
_entity_poly.type
_entity_poly.pdbx_seq_one_letter_code
_entity_poly.pdbx_strand_id
1 'polypeptide(L)'
;MSTSTLLLSQTRRYGSFYSGLTRRLNRLRFDVSYRCRRLQAVLRELGVSVDGRRVMDVGFGAGDLLASFPTSCSLVGVDVSASAVEGARSDARFRRYAAARFFTVPESHPEQLPAEQVDIIVTSHLLEHVPNDALLLSALFERLLPGGTLAVFVPIEEPDYIMFHRRNYSLQSIAERVEQAGFRLLRVEGSMYVNGHVWKLLTIPSRRRWPVCGPLVDALRMATLGALPHAALERLDRGLYHLGFGARQALVIARREATAASEPPPG
;
A
#
# COMPACT_ATOMS: atom_id res chain seq x y z
N MET A 1 -17.53 27.71 -8.94
CA MET A 1 -17.13 27.21 -7.61
C MET A 1 -15.66 26.88 -7.69
N SER A 2 -14.83 27.56 -6.88
CA SER A 2 -13.36 27.50 -6.95
C SER A 2 -12.84 26.10 -6.65
N THR A 3 -11.92 25.61 -7.48
CA THR A 3 -11.17 24.34 -7.35
C THR A 3 -10.43 24.21 -5.99
N SER A 4 -10.29 25.29 -5.25
CA SER A 4 -9.65 25.33 -3.92
C SER A 4 -10.45 24.64 -2.79
N THR A 5 -11.75 24.44 -2.94
CA THR A 5 -12.59 23.79 -1.91
C THR A 5 -12.54 22.26 -1.98
N LEU A 6 -12.07 21.70 -3.09
CA LEU A 6 -11.94 20.25 -3.30
C LEU A 6 -10.62 19.67 -2.75
N LEU A 7 -9.67 20.51 -2.41
CA LEU A 7 -8.39 20.15 -1.79
C LEU A 7 -8.44 20.24 -0.24
N LEU A 8 -9.56 19.93 0.37
CA LEU A 8 -9.55 19.64 1.81
C LEU A 8 -8.58 18.50 2.03
N SER A 9 -7.44 18.86 2.62
CA SER A 9 -6.26 18.04 2.75
C SER A 9 -6.60 16.61 3.15
N GLN A 10 -5.92 15.64 2.55
CA GLN A 10 -6.01 14.22 2.93
C GLN A 10 -5.77 14.06 4.43
N THR A 11 -4.91 14.89 5.00
CA THR A 11 -4.63 15.00 6.43
C THR A 11 -5.87 15.23 7.28
N ARG A 12 -6.80 16.12 6.89
CA ARG A 12 -8.07 16.31 7.62
C ARG A 12 -9.02 15.12 7.50
N ARG A 13 -9.02 14.46 6.37
CA ARG A 13 -9.95 13.36 6.07
C ARG A 13 -9.56 12.06 6.74
N TYR A 14 -8.27 11.78 6.81
CA TYR A 14 -7.74 10.56 7.43
C TYR A 14 -7.37 10.73 8.91
N GLY A 15 -7.36 11.97 9.43
CA GLY A 15 -6.97 12.24 10.82
C GLY A 15 -7.78 11.47 11.86
N SER A 16 -9.11 11.35 11.66
CA SER A 16 -9.97 10.53 12.54
C SER A 16 -9.92 9.02 12.23
N PHE A 17 -9.54 8.67 10.98
CA PHE A 17 -9.52 7.29 10.52
C PHE A 17 -8.38 6.47 11.15
N TYR A 18 -7.28 7.12 11.49
CA TYR A 18 -6.11 6.47 12.09
C TYR A 18 -6.04 6.55 13.61
N SER A 19 -7.08 7.10 14.28
CA SER A 19 -7.10 7.26 15.73
C SER A 19 -7.92 6.17 16.45
N GLY A 20 -7.48 5.77 17.64
CA GLY A 20 -8.25 5.02 18.64
C GLY A 20 -8.88 3.71 18.15
N LEU A 21 -10.20 3.57 18.36
CA LEU A 21 -11.00 2.38 18.05
C LEU A 21 -11.02 2.06 16.54
N THR A 22 -11.13 3.08 15.69
CA THR A 22 -11.17 2.93 14.22
C THR A 22 -9.91 2.24 13.72
N ARG A 23 -8.73 2.59 14.25
CA ARG A 23 -7.47 1.94 13.92
C ARG A 23 -7.45 0.46 14.31
N ARG A 24 -8.04 0.08 15.47
CA ARG A 24 -8.15 -1.33 15.88
C ARG A 24 -9.09 -2.11 14.98
N LEU A 25 -10.22 -1.53 14.60
CA LEU A 25 -11.20 -2.15 13.70
C LEU A 25 -10.65 -2.32 12.27
N ASN A 26 -9.83 -1.38 11.80
CA ASN A 26 -9.20 -1.48 10.48
C ASN A 26 -8.30 -2.72 10.33
N ARG A 27 -7.72 -3.24 11.43
CA ARG A 27 -6.92 -4.49 11.41
C ARG A 27 -7.74 -5.73 11.09
N LEU A 28 -9.03 -5.70 11.35
CA LEU A 28 -9.95 -6.80 11.05
C LEU A 28 -10.39 -6.80 9.57
N ARG A 29 -9.96 -5.81 8.81
CA ARG A 29 -10.30 -5.68 7.40
C ARG A 29 -9.65 -6.80 6.58
N PHE A 30 -10.48 -7.48 5.82
CA PHE A 30 -10.03 -8.54 4.92
C PHE A 30 -8.98 -8.04 3.91
N ASP A 31 -9.20 -6.87 3.30
CA ASP A 31 -8.31 -6.29 2.30
C ASP A 31 -6.91 -5.97 2.85
N VAL A 32 -6.81 -5.52 4.09
CA VAL A 32 -5.53 -5.27 4.78
C VAL A 32 -4.79 -6.59 5.01
N SER A 33 -5.47 -7.56 5.63
CA SER A 33 -4.90 -8.89 5.88
C SER A 33 -4.50 -9.60 4.59
N TYR A 34 -5.28 -9.45 3.52
CA TYR A 34 -4.97 -9.99 2.20
C TYR A 34 -3.65 -9.41 1.66
N ARG A 35 -3.49 -8.08 1.66
CA ARG A 35 -2.25 -7.42 1.20
C ARG A 35 -1.03 -7.87 1.99
N CYS A 36 -1.14 -7.92 3.32
CA CYS A 36 -0.04 -8.38 4.18
C CYS A 36 0.41 -9.80 3.82
N ARG A 37 -0.54 -10.74 3.73
CA ARG A 37 -0.22 -12.14 3.40
C ARG A 37 0.30 -12.29 1.97
N ARG A 38 -0.34 -11.60 1.01
CA ARG A 38 0.07 -11.70 -0.40
C ARG A 38 1.46 -11.14 -0.62
N LEU A 39 1.79 -9.99 -0.02
CA LEU A 39 3.14 -9.44 -0.06
C LEU A 39 4.18 -10.44 0.44
N GLN A 40 3.98 -10.99 1.63
CA GLN A 40 4.93 -11.95 2.23
C GLN A 40 5.06 -13.22 1.38
N ALA A 41 3.96 -13.69 0.80
CA ALA A 41 3.98 -14.86 -0.09
C ALA A 41 4.78 -14.56 -1.37
N VAL A 42 4.54 -13.43 -2.03
CA VAL A 42 5.22 -13.07 -3.28
C VAL A 42 6.71 -12.80 -3.05
N LEU A 43 7.08 -12.11 -1.97
CA LEU A 43 8.49 -11.90 -1.63
C LEU A 43 9.22 -13.26 -1.44
N ARG A 44 8.58 -14.20 -0.74
CA ARG A 44 9.13 -15.56 -0.56
C ARG A 44 9.22 -16.32 -1.89
N GLU A 45 8.18 -16.29 -2.73
CA GLU A 45 8.16 -16.91 -4.06
C GLU A 45 9.29 -16.38 -4.95
N LEU A 46 9.66 -15.12 -4.80
CA LEU A 46 10.75 -14.47 -5.54
C LEU A 46 12.13 -14.61 -4.89
N GLY A 47 12.23 -15.32 -3.77
CA GLY A 47 13.49 -15.50 -3.03
C GLY A 47 14.01 -14.21 -2.38
N VAL A 48 13.13 -13.22 -2.14
CA VAL A 48 13.51 -11.98 -1.46
C VAL A 48 13.56 -12.24 0.05
N SER A 49 14.77 -12.23 0.61
CA SER A 49 14.96 -12.33 2.06
C SER A 49 14.48 -11.04 2.75
N VAL A 50 13.65 -11.20 3.76
CA VAL A 50 13.12 -10.08 4.56
C VAL A 50 13.74 -9.99 5.95
N ASP A 51 14.31 -11.06 6.48
CA ASP A 51 14.85 -11.10 7.84
C ASP A 51 16.04 -10.16 8.01
N GLY A 52 16.01 -9.35 9.08
CA GLY A 52 17.05 -8.39 9.41
C GLY A 52 17.12 -7.19 8.46
N ARG A 53 16.22 -7.05 7.51
CA ARG A 53 16.23 -6.00 6.50
C ARG A 53 15.70 -4.67 7.04
N ARG A 54 16.14 -3.59 6.40
CA ARG A 54 15.57 -2.25 6.58
C ARG A 54 14.39 -2.10 5.63
N VAL A 55 13.21 -1.84 6.18
CA VAL A 55 11.96 -1.74 5.43
C VAL A 55 11.37 -0.35 5.61
N MET A 56 11.05 0.31 4.52
CA MET A 56 10.34 1.59 4.51
C MET A 56 8.93 1.38 3.94
N ASP A 57 7.93 1.93 4.62
CA ASP A 57 6.53 1.98 4.12
C ASP A 57 6.15 3.45 3.93
N VAL A 58 5.89 3.82 2.68
CA VAL A 58 5.52 5.20 2.30
C VAL A 58 4.01 5.28 2.09
N GLY A 59 3.36 6.13 2.90
CA GLY A 59 1.91 6.14 3.04
C GLY A 59 1.43 5.03 3.96
N PHE A 60 2.13 4.76 5.06
CA PHE A 60 1.90 3.59 5.91
C PHE A 60 0.55 3.58 6.63
N GLY A 61 -0.13 4.72 6.78
CA GLY A 61 -1.46 4.84 7.38
C GLY A 61 -1.56 4.23 8.78
N ALA A 62 -2.29 3.12 8.92
CA ALA A 62 -2.42 2.39 10.19
C ALA A 62 -1.20 1.52 10.55
N GLY A 63 -0.25 1.37 9.61
CA GLY A 63 1.00 0.62 9.80
C GLY A 63 0.83 -0.90 9.79
N ASP A 64 -0.29 -1.42 9.27
CA ASP A 64 -0.55 -2.86 9.30
C ASP A 64 0.36 -3.63 8.35
N LEU A 65 0.63 -3.06 7.17
CA LEU A 65 1.55 -3.65 6.19
C LEU A 65 2.99 -3.64 6.73
N LEU A 66 3.42 -2.51 7.28
CA LEU A 66 4.73 -2.39 7.92
C LEU A 66 4.89 -3.36 9.10
N ALA A 67 3.86 -3.51 9.94
CA ALA A 67 3.86 -4.43 11.07
C ALA A 67 3.75 -5.91 10.69
N SER A 68 3.59 -6.23 9.40
CA SER A 68 3.57 -7.62 8.90
C SER A 68 4.96 -8.19 8.63
N PHE A 69 6.02 -7.38 8.66
CA PHE A 69 7.39 -7.83 8.51
C PHE A 69 7.91 -8.50 9.80
N PRO A 70 8.95 -9.35 9.72
CA PRO A 70 9.57 -9.97 10.89
C PRO A 70 10.10 -8.92 11.89
N THR A 71 10.09 -9.25 13.18
CA THR A 71 10.57 -8.34 14.24
C THR A 71 12.09 -8.12 14.23
N SER A 72 12.82 -8.95 13.47
CA SER A 72 14.23 -8.75 13.16
C SER A 72 14.51 -7.54 12.25
N CYS A 73 13.47 -7.03 11.55
CA CYS A 73 13.60 -5.90 10.65
C CYS A 73 13.76 -4.57 11.41
N SER A 74 14.43 -3.61 10.75
CA SER A 74 14.38 -2.20 11.11
C SER A 74 13.35 -1.49 10.24
N LEU A 75 12.42 -0.76 10.84
CA LEU A 75 11.27 -0.19 10.16
C LEU A 75 11.38 1.33 10.04
N VAL A 76 10.97 1.85 8.89
CA VAL A 76 10.79 3.28 8.63
C VAL A 76 9.38 3.49 8.07
N GLY A 77 8.54 4.22 8.80
CA GLY A 77 7.21 4.63 8.32
C GLY A 77 7.22 6.09 7.91
N VAL A 78 6.70 6.39 6.72
CA VAL A 78 6.57 7.76 6.21
C VAL A 78 5.10 8.02 5.85
N ASP A 79 4.52 9.11 6.35
CA ASP A 79 3.15 9.48 6.02
C ASP A 79 2.98 11.00 6.04
N VAL A 80 2.02 11.53 5.31
CA VAL A 80 1.66 12.95 5.34
C VAL A 80 0.79 13.30 6.55
N SER A 81 0.17 12.30 7.17
CA SER A 81 -0.70 12.45 8.33
C SER A 81 0.09 12.42 9.63
N ALA A 82 0.20 13.57 10.30
CA ALA A 82 0.81 13.65 11.62
C ALA A 82 0.13 12.72 12.64
N SER A 83 -1.19 12.53 12.54
CA SER A 83 -1.94 11.62 13.44
C SER A 83 -1.60 10.14 13.18
N ALA A 84 -1.31 9.74 11.93
CA ALA A 84 -0.83 8.39 11.63
C ALA A 84 0.55 8.16 12.25
N VAL A 85 1.45 9.12 12.10
CA VAL A 85 2.82 9.08 12.67
C VAL A 85 2.79 9.01 14.19
N GLU A 86 2.01 9.87 14.86
CA GLU A 86 1.87 9.87 16.32
C GLU A 86 1.25 8.56 16.82
N GLY A 87 0.20 8.10 16.11
CA GLY A 87 -0.40 6.80 16.38
C GLY A 87 0.58 5.65 16.24
N ALA A 88 1.50 5.65 15.28
CA ALA A 88 2.50 4.61 15.11
C ALA A 88 3.57 4.65 16.22
N ARG A 89 4.03 5.85 16.60
CA ARG A 89 5.00 6.03 17.71
C ARG A 89 4.48 5.48 19.04
N SER A 90 3.17 5.59 19.28
CA SER A 90 2.53 5.07 20.49
C SER A 90 2.14 3.58 20.40
N ASP A 91 2.18 2.97 19.21
CA ASP A 91 1.71 1.60 19.00
C ASP A 91 2.70 0.55 19.55
N ALA A 92 2.21 -0.25 20.49
CA ALA A 92 3.01 -1.32 21.13
C ALA A 92 3.53 -2.37 20.13
N ARG A 93 2.90 -2.51 18.95
CA ARG A 93 3.39 -3.44 17.91
C ARG A 93 4.81 -3.12 17.50
N PHE A 94 5.14 -1.84 17.37
CA PHE A 94 6.44 -1.40 16.86
C PHE A 94 7.56 -1.44 17.89
N ARG A 95 7.24 -1.56 19.20
CA ARG A 95 8.24 -1.64 20.27
C ARG A 95 9.09 -2.91 20.25
N ARG A 96 8.63 -3.94 19.55
CA ARG A 96 9.30 -5.26 19.47
C ARG A 96 10.22 -5.41 18.27
N TYR A 97 10.31 -4.40 17.40
CA TYR A 97 11.25 -4.41 16.29
C TYR A 97 12.63 -3.93 16.70
N ALA A 98 13.67 -4.33 15.97
CA ALA A 98 15.04 -3.91 16.22
C ALA A 98 15.17 -2.38 16.23
N ALA A 99 14.47 -1.70 15.31
CA ALA A 99 14.25 -0.27 15.30
C ALA A 99 12.94 0.05 14.59
N ALA A 100 12.24 1.11 15.00
CA ALA A 100 11.08 1.62 14.28
C ALA A 100 11.06 3.15 14.39
N ARG A 101 11.12 3.81 13.24
CA ARG A 101 11.12 5.27 13.12
C ARG A 101 10.00 5.74 12.22
N PHE A 102 9.38 6.87 12.55
CA PHE A 102 8.21 7.38 11.85
C PHE A 102 8.38 8.86 11.57
N PHE A 103 8.13 9.25 10.31
CA PHE A 103 8.36 10.59 9.80
C PHE A 103 7.08 11.14 9.15
N THR A 104 6.81 12.42 9.40
CA THR A 104 5.80 13.16 8.66
C THR A 104 6.49 13.91 7.53
N VAL A 105 5.91 13.84 6.32
CA VAL A 105 6.36 14.60 5.15
C VAL A 105 5.26 15.54 4.68
N PRO A 106 5.60 16.65 3.98
CA PRO A 106 4.59 17.56 3.48
C PRO A 106 3.67 16.90 2.45
N GLU A 107 2.36 17.13 2.55
CA GLU A 107 1.39 16.61 1.57
C GLU A 107 1.62 17.16 0.15
N SER A 108 2.16 18.38 0.03
CA SER A 108 2.54 18.99 -1.24
C SER A 108 3.79 18.37 -1.88
N HIS A 109 4.62 17.74 -1.07
CA HIS A 109 5.92 17.17 -1.45
C HIS A 109 6.13 15.79 -0.82
N PRO A 110 5.29 14.79 -1.13
CA PRO A 110 5.39 13.45 -0.55
C PRO A 110 6.67 12.71 -0.95
N GLU A 111 7.39 13.23 -1.95
CA GLU A 111 8.70 12.75 -2.39
C GLU A 111 9.87 13.17 -1.47
N GLN A 112 9.66 14.11 -0.55
CA GLN A 112 10.68 14.52 0.43
C GLN A 112 10.88 13.45 1.51
N LEU A 113 11.36 12.29 1.09
CA LEU A 113 11.57 11.14 1.96
C LEU A 113 12.83 11.33 2.83
N PRO A 114 12.88 10.68 4.03
CA PRO A 114 14.10 10.63 4.84
C PRO A 114 15.29 10.15 4.02
N ALA A 115 16.49 10.65 4.32
CA ALA A 115 17.71 10.35 3.55
C ALA A 115 18.19 8.89 3.67
N GLU A 116 17.54 8.11 4.52
CA GLU A 116 17.92 6.73 4.78
C GLU A 116 17.72 5.83 3.57
N GLN A 117 18.73 5.03 3.27
CA GLN A 117 18.64 3.95 2.29
C GLN A 117 18.18 2.65 2.96
N VAL A 118 17.30 1.92 2.28
CA VAL A 118 16.69 0.70 2.80
C VAL A 118 16.76 -0.45 1.79
N ASP A 119 16.55 -1.66 2.27
CA ASP A 119 16.58 -2.87 1.44
C ASP A 119 15.24 -3.09 0.72
N ILE A 120 14.14 -2.72 1.38
CA ILE A 120 12.78 -2.93 0.87
C ILE A 120 11.98 -1.65 1.06
N ILE A 121 11.28 -1.22 0.01
CA ILE A 121 10.25 -0.19 0.11
C ILE A 121 8.91 -0.80 -0.25
N VAL A 122 7.89 -0.50 0.57
CA VAL A 122 6.51 -0.81 0.25
C VAL A 122 5.69 0.47 0.16
N THR A 123 4.70 0.48 -0.71
CA THR A 123 3.67 1.53 -0.75
C THR A 123 2.34 0.91 -1.14
N SER A 124 1.28 1.33 -0.48
CA SER A 124 -0.03 0.70 -0.66
C SER A 124 -1.12 1.74 -0.71
N HIS A 125 -1.81 1.83 -1.84
CA HIS A 125 -2.89 2.79 -2.06
C HIS A 125 -2.46 4.24 -1.79
N LEU A 126 -1.32 4.62 -2.35
CA LEU A 126 -0.74 5.96 -2.25
C LEU A 126 -0.61 6.64 -3.60
N LEU A 127 -0.09 5.94 -4.63
CA LEU A 127 0.27 6.56 -5.91
C LEU A 127 -0.91 7.21 -6.63
N GLU A 128 -2.11 6.68 -6.44
CA GLU A 128 -3.36 7.24 -6.99
C GLU A 128 -3.73 8.60 -6.37
N HIS A 129 -3.17 8.92 -5.22
CA HIS A 129 -3.47 10.16 -4.47
C HIS A 129 -2.44 11.26 -4.65
N VAL A 130 -1.18 10.93 -4.95
CA VAL A 130 -0.10 11.91 -5.00
C VAL A 130 -0.19 12.80 -6.23
N PRO A 131 0.25 14.08 -6.17
CA PRO A 131 0.23 14.98 -7.33
C PRO A 131 1.07 14.46 -8.49
N ASN A 132 2.28 14.01 -8.22
CA ASN A 132 3.25 13.51 -9.20
C ASN A 132 3.80 12.15 -8.76
N ASP A 133 3.25 11.08 -9.33
CA ASP A 133 3.66 9.71 -9.05
C ASP A 133 5.05 9.37 -9.61
N ALA A 134 5.43 9.97 -10.74
CA ALA A 134 6.75 9.76 -11.32
C ALA A 134 7.85 10.32 -10.40
N LEU A 135 7.64 11.52 -9.85
CA LEU A 135 8.59 12.13 -8.93
C LEU A 135 8.71 11.32 -7.63
N LEU A 136 7.58 10.83 -7.10
CA LEU A 136 7.61 9.94 -5.94
C LEU A 136 8.33 8.63 -6.24
N LEU A 137 8.04 7.97 -7.37
CA LEU A 137 8.72 6.73 -7.76
C LEU A 137 10.24 6.93 -7.93
N SER A 138 10.67 8.06 -8.50
CA SER A 138 12.09 8.42 -8.58
C SER A 138 12.71 8.57 -7.18
N ALA A 139 12.00 9.23 -6.26
CA ALA A 139 12.47 9.35 -4.88
C ALA A 139 12.55 7.98 -4.18
N LEU A 140 11.58 7.07 -4.41
CA LEU A 140 11.64 5.70 -3.90
C LEU A 140 12.86 4.94 -4.46
N PHE A 141 13.14 5.13 -5.75
CA PHE A 141 14.32 4.53 -6.38
C PHE A 141 15.62 4.97 -5.70
N GLU A 142 15.79 6.24 -5.41
CA GLU A 142 16.97 6.78 -4.74
C GLU A 142 17.14 6.27 -3.31
N ARG A 143 16.04 5.97 -2.60
CA ARG A 143 16.04 5.46 -1.22
C ARG A 143 16.25 3.96 -1.12
N LEU A 144 16.12 3.21 -2.21
CA LEU A 144 16.47 1.79 -2.22
C LEU A 144 17.98 1.62 -2.39
N LEU A 145 18.55 0.68 -1.66
CA LEU A 145 19.90 0.19 -1.93
C LEU A 145 19.96 -0.47 -3.32
N PRO A 146 21.13 -0.48 -3.97
CA PRO A 146 21.36 -1.34 -5.15
C PRO A 146 20.97 -2.79 -4.84
N GLY A 147 20.18 -3.41 -5.69
CA GLY A 147 19.59 -4.73 -5.45
C GLY A 147 18.36 -4.74 -4.55
N GLY A 148 17.96 -3.59 -4.00
CA GLY A 148 16.76 -3.44 -3.15
C GLY A 148 15.46 -3.65 -3.90
N THR A 149 14.40 -3.96 -3.16
CA THR A 149 13.09 -4.36 -3.70
C THR A 149 12.02 -3.31 -3.40
N LEU A 150 11.27 -2.92 -4.43
CA LEU A 150 10.06 -2.11 -4.34
C LEU A 150 8.82 -3.00 -4.44
N ALA A 151 7.84 -2.80 -3.57
CA ALA A 151 6.51 -3.40 -3.65
C ALA A 151 5.44 -2.31 -3.69
N VAL A 152 4.62 -2.31 -4.73
CA VAL A 152 3.57 -1.31 -4.95
C VAL A 152 2.21 -1.99 -5.02
N PHE A 153 1.27 -1.56 -4.18
CA PHE A 153 -0.15 -1.88 -4.33
C PHE A 153 -0.90 -0.64 -4.78
N VAL A 154 -1.68 -0.76 -5.85
CA VAL A 154 -2.61 0.29 -6.30
C VAL A 154 -3.96 -0.31 -6.65
N PRO A 155 -5.06 0.43 -6.46
CA PRO A 155 -6.35 0.04 -7.02
C PRO A 155 -6.27 0.13 -8.55
N ILE A 156 -6.98 -0.75 -9.25
CA ILE A 156 -7.03 -0.76 -10.71
C ILE A 156 -8.47 -0.81 -11.19
N GLU A 157 -8.71 -0.26 -12.38
CA GLU A 157 -10.01 -0.27 -13.06
C GLU A 157 -11.14 0.27 -12.17
N GLU A 158 -10.84 1.30 -11.37
CA GLU A 158 -11.86 1.93 -10.56
C GLU A 158 -12.73 2.86 -11.39
N PRO A 159 -14.04 2.94 -11.08
CA PRO A 159 -14.92 3.90 -11.75
C PRO A 159 -14.52 5.34 -11.38
N ASP A 160 -14.71 6.28 -12.32
CA ASP A 160 -14.37 7.72 -12.19
C ASP A 160 -15.03 8.46 -11.02
N TYR A 161 -15.96 7.83 -10.30
CA TYR A 161 -16.64 8.46 -9.17
C TYR A 161 -15.85 8.43 -7.84
N ILE A 162 -14.67 7.81 -7.79
CA ILE A 162 -13.81 7.91 -6.60
C ILE A 162 -13.10 9.25 -6.63
N MET A 163 -13.80 10.26 -6.10
CA MET A 163 -13.46 11.70 -6.18
C MET A 163 -12.10 12.09 -5.59
N PHE A 164 -11.31 11.12 -5.11
CA PHE A 164 -10.04 11.39 -4.43
C PHE A 164 -8.84 10.78 -5.13
N HIS A 165 -9.07 9.97 -6.14
CA HIS A 165 -8.02 9.45 -6.99
C HIS A 165 -7.70 10.47 -8.06
N ARG A 166 -6.45 10.87 -8.14
CA ARG A 166 -5.95 11.77 -9.19
C ARG A 166 -5.77 11.05 -10.50
N ARG A 167 -5.66 9.72 -10.43
CA ARG A 167 -5.49 8.83 -11.59
C ARG A 167 -5.99 7.43 -11.32
N ASN A 168 -6.34 6.74 -12.40
CA ASN A 168 -6.64 5.32 -12.40
C ASN A 168 -5.49 4.55 -13.03
N TYR A 169 -5.21 3.37 -12.52
CA TYR A 169 -4.21 2.46 -13.06
C TYR A 169 -4.87 1.24 -13.70
N SER A 170 -4.19 0.67 -14.69
CA SER A 170 -4.32 -0.71 -15.13
C SER A 170 -3.07 -1.50 -14.70
N LEU A 171 -3.08 -2.82 -14.85
CA LEU A 171 -1.88 -3.63 -14.63
C LEU A 171 -0.71 -3.16 -15.49
N GLN A 172 -1.00 -2.85 -16.75
CA GLN A 172 0.01 -2.37 -17.69
C GLN A 172 0.53 -0.99 -17.31
N SER A 173 -0.37 -0.02 -17.07
CA SER A 173 0.05 1.37 -16.83
C SER A 173 0.87 1.54 -15.55
N ILE A 174 0.58 0.78 -14.48
CA ILE A 174 1.41 0.83 -13.28
C ILE A 174 2.76 0.14 -13.49
N ALA A 175 2.81 -0.96 -14.25
CA ALA A 175 4.06 -1.62 -14.59
C ALA A 175 4.98 -0.68 -15.38
N GLU A 176 4.46 -0.08 -16.47
CA GLU A 176 5.20 0.90 -17.28
C GLU A 176 5.69 2.09 -16.45
N ARG A 177 4.86 2.58 -15.52
CA ARG A 177 5.23 3.69 -14.64
C ARG A 177 6.38 3.35 -13.71
N VAL A 178 6.42 2.13 -13.19
CA VAL A 178 7.51 1.64 -12.34
C VAL A 178 8.79 1.43 -13.16
N GLU A 179 8.69 0.90 -14.38
CA GLU A 179 9.85 0.77 -15.28
C GLU A 179 10.44 2.12 -15.70
N GLN A 180 9.58 3.10 -16.04
CA GLN A 180 10.00 4.46 -16.37
C GLN A 180 10.78 5.16 -15.24
N ALA A 181 10.55 4.76 -13.99
CA ALA A 181 11.31 5.23 -12.85
C ALA A 181 12.66 4.50 -12.64
N GLY A 182 13.04 3.60 -13.56
CA GLY A 182 14.32 2.90 -13.56
C GLY A 182 14.33 1.54 -12.87
N PHE A 183 13.18 1.05 -12.42
CA PHE A 183 13.08 -0.27 -11.78
C PHE A 183 12.98 -1.39 -12.80
N ARG A 184 13.58 -2.54 -12.49
CA ARG A 184 13.33 -3.79 -13.21
C ARG A 184 12.17 -4.54 -12.57
N LEU A 185 11.15 -4.85 -13.35
CA LEU A 185 10.00 -5.63 -12.87
C LEU A 185 10.42 -7.08 -12.56
N LEU A 186 9.96 -7.59 -11.41
CA LEU A 186 10.09 -8.98 -11.01
C LEU A 186 8.74 -9.70 -11.11
N ARG A 187 7.65 -9.02 -10.75
CA ARG A 187 6.28 -9.56 -10.78
C ARG A 187 5.28 -8.43 -10.97
N VAL A 188 4.32 -8.67 -11.83
CA VAL A 188 3.09 -7.87 -11.93
C VAL A 188 1.93 -8.81 -11.83
N GLU A 189 1.04 -8.58 -10.87
CA GLU A 189 -0.15 -9.43 -10.72
C GLU A 189 -1.38 -8.63 -10.30
N GLY A 190 -2.53 -9.09 -10.79
CA GLY A 190 -3.82 -8.63 -10.30
C GLY A 190 -4.26 -9.41 -9.06
N SER A 191 -5.11 -8.79 -8.26
CA SER A 191 -5.70 -9.40 -7.08
C SER A 191 -7.07 -8.80 -6.76
N MET A 192 -7.74 -9.35 -5.75
CA MET A 192 -9.07 -8.90 -5.35
C MET A 192 -10.12 -9.06 -6.48
N TYR A 193 -10.11 -10.20 -7.15
CA TYR A 193 -11.00 -10.48 -8.28
C TYR A 193 -12.47 -10.49 -7.85
N VAL A 194 -12.87 -11.42 -7.01
CA VAL A 194 -14.24 -11.55 -6.54
C VAL A 194 -14.51 -10.63 -5.36
N ASN A 195 -13.63 -10.64 -4.38
CA ASN A 195 -13.80 -9.83 -3.18
C ASN A 195 -13.87 -8.33 -3.48
N GLY A 196 -13.11 -7.84 -4.46
CA GLY A 196 -13.20 -6.46 -4.92
C GLY A 196 -14.55 -6.13 -5.59
N HIS A 197 -15.10 -7.05 -6.40
CA HIS A 197 -16.40 -6.87 -7.02
C HIS A 197 -17.54 -6.97 -5.99
N VAL A 198 -17.51 -7.97 -5.12
CA VAL A 198 -18.45 -8.12 -4.02
C VAL A 198 -18.44 -6.89 -3.12
N TRP A 199 -17.25 -6.38 -2.79
CA TRP A 199 -17.09 -5.14 -2.07
C TRP A 199 -17.80 -3.97 -2.74
N LYS A 200 -17.60 -3.77 -4.06
CA LYS A 200 -18.31 -2.73 -4.83
C LYS A 200 -19.82 -2.90 -4.83
N LEU A 201 -20.30 -4.09 -5.16
CA LEU A 201 -21.74 -4.36 -5.21
C LEU A 201 -22.43 -4.09 -3.87
N LEU A 202 -21.71 -4.33 -2.80
CA LEU A 202 -22.25 -4.21 -1.46
C LEU A 202 -22.11 -2.80 -0.84
N THR A 203 -21.07 -2.03 -1.19
CA THR A 203 -20.82 -0.73 -0.57
C THR A 203 -21.52 0.44 -1.26
N ILE A 204 -21.60 0.44 -2.58
CA ILE A 204 -22.15 1.56 -3.36
C ILE A 204 -23.67 1.73 -3.18
N PRO A 205 -24.50 0.68 -3.33
CA PRO A 205 -25.92 0.83 -3.14
C PRO A 205 -26.31 1.23 -1.72
N SER A 206 -25.60 0.75 -0.71
CA SER A 206 -25.96 1.03 0.69
C SER A 206 -25.70 2.48 1.07
N ARG A 207 -24.59 3.09 0.67
CA ARG A 207 -24.29 4.50 0.96
C ARG A 207 -25.23 5.47 0.25
N ARG A 208 -25.63 5.14 -0.98
CA ARG A 208 -26.53 5.97 -1.79
C ARG A 208 -28.00 5.85 -1.36
N ARG A 209 -28.41 4.65 -0.94
CA ARG A 209 -29.79 4.30 -0.58
C ARG A 209 -30.10 4.49 0.92
N TRP A 210 -29.07 4.40 1.76
CA TRP A 210 -29.19 4.38 3.23
C TRP A 210 -28.06 5.18 3.89
N PRO A 211 -28.07 6.52 3.79
CA PRO A 211 -26.94 7.34 4.29
C PRO A 211 -26.70 7.19 5.80
N VAL A 212 -27.75 6.86 6.57
CA VAL A 212 -27.65 6.68 8.03
C VAL A 212 -27.20 5.27 8.41
N CYS A 213 -27.72 4.23 7.72
CA CYS A 213 -27.41 2.83 8.02
C CYS A 213 -26.20 2.28 7.23
N GLY A 214 -25.77 2.98 6.17
CA GLY A 214 -24.67 2.56 5.32
C GLY A 214 -23.39 2.25 6.10
N PRO A 215 -22.94 3.11 7.03
CA PRO A 215 -21.75 2.83 7.84
C PRO A 215 -21.88 1.59 8.73
N LEU A 216 -23.07 1.33 9.28
CA LEU A 216 -23.33 0.13 10.10
C LEU A 216 -23.31 -1.14 9.24
N VAL A 217 -23.90 -1.08 8.06
CA VAL A 217 -23.87 -2.20 7.10
C VAL A 217 -22.45 -2.46 6.62
N ASP A 218 -21.67 -1.43 6.34
CA ASP A 218 -20.24 -1.57 5.99
C ASP A 218 -19.43 -2.18 7.14
N ALA A 219 -19.67 -1.75 8.39
CA ALA A 219 -19.02 -2.31 9.57
C ALA A 219 -19.39 -3.80 9.77
N LEU A 220 -20.65 -4.16 9.61
CA LEU A 220 -21.13 -5.54 9.73
C LEU A 220 -20.51 -6.47 8.66
N ARG A 221 -20.39 -5.97 7.43
CA ARG A 221 -19.71 -6.68 6.33
C ARG A 221 -18.24 -6.87 6.59
N MET A 222 -17.57 -5.82 7.09
CA MET A 222 -16.17 -5.89 7.46
C MET A 222 -15.94 -6.92 8.55
N ALA A 223 -16.83 -6.96 9.54
CA ALA A 223 -16.78 -7.95 10.62
C ALA A 223 -17.01 -9.37 10.10
N THR A 224 -17.97 -9.59 9.20
CA THR A 224 -18.24 -10.92 8.60
C THR A 224 -17.11 -11.41 7.72
N LEU A 225 -16.57 -10.57 6.83
CA LEU A 225 -15.39 -10.91 6.03
C LEU A 225 -14.14 -11.10 6.91
N GLY A 226 -14.01 -10.34 8.00
CA GLY A 226 -12.95 -10.49 8.99
C GLY A 226 -13.03 -11.78 9.79
N ALA A 227 -14.23 -12.33 10.00
CA ALA A 227 -14.46 -13.58 10.72
C ALA A 227 -14.22 -14.83 9.86
N LEU A 228 -14.22 -14.71 8.54
CA LEU A 228 -13.98 -15.84 7.63
C LEU A 228 -12.48 -16.18 7.55
N PRO A 229 -12.12 -17.47 7.29
CA PRO A 229 -10.74 -17.87 7.11
C PRO A 229 -10.12 -17.16 5.90
N HIS A 230 -9.32 -16.12 6.14
CA HIS A 230 -8.78 -15.25 5.08
C HIS A 230 -7.99 -16.01 4.01
N ALA A 231 -7.27 -17.08 4.43
CA ALA A 231 -6.55 -17.93 3.47
C ALA A 231 -7.49 -18.70 2.53
N ALA A 232 -8.67 -19.10 3.00
CA ALA A 232 -9.68 -19.75 2.17
C ALA A 232 -10.31 -18.75 1.18
N LEU A 233 -10.63 -17.53 1.66
CA LEU A 233 -11.12 -16.46 0.79
C LEU A 233 -10.11 -16.08 -0.29
N GLU A 234 -8.84 -16.04 0.03
CA GLU A 234 -7.77 -15.76 -0.93
C GLU A 234 -7.65 -16.86 -1.99
N ARG A 235 -7.72 -18.14 -1.58
CA ARG A 235 -7.71 -19.28 -2.54
C ARG A 235 -8.93 -19.25 -3.44
N LEU A 236 -10.10 -18.97 -2.88
CA LEU A 236 -11.34 -18.83 -3.65
C LEU A 236 -11.23 -17.67 -4.64
N ASP A 237 -10.79 -16.51 -4.19
CA ASP A 237 -10.61 -15.32 -5.02
C ASP A 237 -9.69 -15.58 -6.22
N ARG A 238 -8.57 -16.23 -5.99
CA ARG A 238 -7.62 -16.62 -7.04
C ARG A 238 -8.17 -17.72 -7.97
N GLY A 239 -8.89 -18.70 -7.44
CA GLY A 239 -9.52 -19.75 -8.21
C GLY A 239 -10.61 -19.23 -9.16
N LEU A 240 -11.33 -18.21 -8.75
CA LEU A 240 -12.39 -17.60 -9.54
C LEU A 240 -11.91 -16.58 -10.58
N TYR A 241 -10.63 -16.25 -10.58
CA TYR A 241 -10.01 -15.46 -11.65
C TYR A 241 -10.31 -16.04 -13.04
N HIS A 242 -10.27 -17.36 -13.19
CA HIS A 242 -10.56 -18.03 -14.44
C HIS A 242 -12.01 -17.89 -14.93
N LEU A 243 -12.89 -17.35 -14.10
CA LEU A 243 -14.27 -17.04 -14.47
C LEU A 243 -14.42 -15.65 -15.11
N GLY A 244 -13.32 -14.97 -15.45
CA GLY A 244 -13.32 -13.68 -16.14
C GLY A 244 -13.57 -12.46 -15.26
N PHE A 245 -13.48 -12.60 -13.94
CA PHE A 245 -13.53 -11.44 -13.05
C PHE A 245 -12.25 -10.62 -13.17
N GLY A 246 -12.37 -9.34 -13.52
CA GLY A 246 -11.23 -8.41 -13.55
C GLY A 246 -10.66 -8.16 -12.15
N ALA A 247 -9.34 -8.00 -12.05
CA ALA A 247 -8.68 -7.62 -10.81
C ALA A 247 -9.10 -6.22 -10.36
N ARG A 248 -9.10 -5.97 -9.06
CA ARG A 248 -9.40 -4.66 -8.47
C ARG A 248 -8.20 -4.01 -7.79
N GLN A 249 -7.10 -4.73 -7.75
CA GLN A 249 -5.85 -4.26 -7.19
C GLN A 249 -4.70 -4.86 -8.00
N ALA A 250 -3.68 -4.06 -8.27
CA ALA A 250 -2.39 -4.51 -8.76
C ALA A 250 -1.40 -4.65 -7.60
N LEU A 251 -0.53 -5.65 -7.69
CA LEU A 251 0.71 -5.75 -6.95
C LEU A 251 1.86 -5.78 -7.97
N VAL A 252 2.76 -4.82 -7.84
CA VAL A 252 4.00 -4.77 -8.62
C VAL A 252 5.16 -4.98 -7.66
N ILE A 253 6.01 -5.97 -7.95
CA ILE A 253 7.31 -6.14 -7.29
C ILE A 253 8.39 -5.82 -8.31
N ALA A 254 9.30 -4.94 -7.94
CA ALA A 254 10.37 -4.48 -8.81
C ALA A 254 11.68 -4.36 -8.03
N ARG A 255 12.79 -4.28 -8.73
CA ARG A 255 14.14 -4.20 -8.14
C ARG A 255 14.87 -2.99 -8.66
N ARG A 256 15.56 -2.28 -7.78
CA ARG A 256 16.64 -1.39 -8.19
C ARG A 256 17.83 -2.26 -8.57
N GLU A 257 18.23 -2.26 -9.86
CA GLU A 257 19.40 -3.00 -10.30
C GLU A 257 20.66 -2.51 -9.53
N ALA A 258 21.55 -3.44 -9.25
CA ALA A 258 22.87 -3.07 -8.82
C ALA A 258 23.57 -2.38 -10.01
N THR A 259 24.06 -1.17 -9.82
CA THR A 259 24.95 -0.56 -10.80
C THR A 259 26.10 -1.56 -10.99
N ALA A 260 26.30 -2.05 -12.22
CA ALA A 260 27.47 -2.86 -12.52
C ALA A 260 28.67 -2.06 -12.05
N ALA A 261 29.42 -2.61 -11.07
CA ALA A 261 30.69 -2.02 -10.71
C ALA A 261 31.47 -1.90 -12.01
N SER A 262 31.85 -0.68 -12.39
CA SER A 262 32.73 -0.46 -13.52
C SER A 262 33.93 -1.38 -13.30
N GLU A 263 34.09 -2.41 -14.16
CA GLU A 263 35.31 -3.20 -14.16
C GLU A 263 36.48 -2.21 -14.24
N PRO A 264 37.50 -2.35 -13.40
CA PRO A 264 38.69 -1.55 -13.55
C PRO A 264 39.22 -1.79 -14.98
N PRO A 265 39.71 -0.77 -15.67
CA PRO A 265 40.28 -0.92 -17.00
C PRO A 265 41.33 -2.03 -16.97
N PRO A 266 41.38 -2.91 -17.98
CA PRO A 266 42.43 -3.93 -18.06
C PRO A 266 43.78 -3.25 -18.03
N GLY A 267 44.59 -3.62 -17.04
CA GLY A 267 45.97 -3.12 -16.81
C GLY A 267 46.92 -3.59 -17.91
#